data_2792cf7e77d0026e69f1e2e1246b0659
#
_entry.id   2792cf7e77d0026e69f1e2e1246b0659
#
_cell.length_a   1.000
_cell.length_b   1.000
_cell.length_c   1.000
_cell.angle_alpha   90.00
_cell.angle_beta   90.00
_cell.angle_gamma   90.00
#
_symmetry.space_group_name_H-M   'P 1'
#
loop_
_entity.id
_entity.type
_entity.pdbx_description
1 polymer ?
#
loop_
_entity_poly.entity_id
_entity_poly.type
_entity_poly.pdbx_seq_one_letter_code
_entity_poly.pdbx_strand_id
1 'polypeptide(L)'
;VRDNFGLTVNYYVRFNFDGFKDIVNAMGGINIEIQEPMSGYEPGIYRLDGDQALAFVRDRQSSDDFFRMQRGQMMLKAAVKQMLNPLSWPRIPLMITTGLQAVNTNVPFFEIPRIGVALVRAIISDSINSQTITREMVYPTITADGANILIPNWDMINPLLLEMFGE
;
A
#
# COMPACT_ATOMS: atom_id res chain seq x y z
N VAL A 1 -12.29 -10.94 2.12
CA VAL A 1 -12.78 -9.84 1.27
C VAL A 1 -14.14 -10.21 0.75
N ARG A 2 -14.29 -11.34 0.05
CA ARG A 2 -15.56 -11.76 -0.54
C ARG A 2 -16.69 -11.84 0.49
N ASP A 3 -16.45 -12.50 1.63
CA ASP A 3 -17.48 -12.75 2.65
C ASP A 3 -17.89 -11.47 3.41
N ASN A 4 -16.99 -10.48 3.52
CA ASN A 4 -17.26 -9.26 4.27
C ASN A 4 -17.70 -8.10 3.38
N PHE A 5 -17.22 -8.03 2.12
CA PHE A 5 -17.43 -6.89 1.23
C PHE A 5 -18.12 -7.25 -0.09
N GLY A 6 -18.41 -8.53 -0.31
CA GLY A 6 -19.00 -9.00 -1.59
C GLY A 6 -18.01 -8.95 -2.78
N LEU A 7 -16.80 -8.46 -2.59
CA LEU A 7 -15.82 -8.24 -3.66
C LEU A 7 -15.04 -9.51 -4.00
N THR A 8 -14.97 -9.84 -5.29
CA THR A 8 -14.16 -10.95 -5.79
C THR A 8 -12.72 -10.47 -6.04
N VAL A 9 -11.77 -11.06 -5.31
CA VAL A 9 -10.34 -10.82 -5.51
C VAL A 9 -9.76 -11.98 -6.32
N ASN A 10 -9.33 -11.70 -7.56
CA ASN A 10 -8.82 -12.71 -8.48
C ASN A 10 -7.32 -12.93 -8.33
N TYR A 11 -6.58 -11.88 -7.99
CA TYR A 11 -5.12 -11.91 -7.90
C TYR A 11 -4.64 -11.41 -6.55
N TYR A 12 -3.50 -11.95 -6.13
CA TYR A 12 -2.78 -11.44 -4.96
C TYR A 12 -1.30 -11.26 -5.26
N VAL A 13 -0.69 -10.33 -4.57
CA VAL A 13 0.75 -10.13 -4.51
C VAL A 13 1.16 -10.13 -3.05
N ARG A 14 2.04 -11.04 -2.67
CA ARG A 14 2.54 -11.20 -1.31
C ARG A 14 4.05 -11.16 -1.31
N PHE A 15 4.63 -10.39 -0.43
CA PHE A 15 6.07 -10.35 -0.16
C PHE A 15 6.33 -10.41 1.35
N ASN A 16 7.47 -10.96 1.74
CA ASN A 16 7.93 -10.95 3.11
C ASN A 16 8.74 -9.67 3.39
N PHE A 17 9.17 -9.48 4.64
CA PHE A 17 9.87 -8.26 5.04
C PHE A 17 11.23 -8.11 4.34
N ASP A 18 11.96 -9.21 4.15
CA ASP A 18 13.25 -9.17 3.47
C ASP A 18 13.06 -8.82 2.00
N GLY A 19 12.11 -9.47 1.32
CA GLY A 19 11.75 -9.12 -0.06
C GLY A 19 11.28 -7.67 -0.23
N PHE A 20 10.56 -7.11 0.73
CA PHE A 20 10.21 -5.69 0.72
C PHE A 20 11.48 -4.81 0.78
N LYS A 21 12.40 -5.09 1.70
CA LYS A 21 13.66 -4.35 1.81
C LYS A 21 14.48 -4.44 0.53
N ASP A 22 14.59 -5.65 -0.02
CA ASP A 22 15.37 -5.90 -1.23
C ASP A 22 14.80 -5.13 -2.44
N ILE A 23 13.47 -5.10 -2.59
CA ILE A 23 12.81 -4.32 -3.64
C ILE A 23 13.11 -2.82 -3.46
N VAL A 24 12.96 -2.28 -2.25
CA VAL A 24 13.25 -0.88 -1.96
C VAL A 24 14.72 -0.54 -2.25
N ASN A 25 15.65 -1.41 -1.85
CA ASN A 25 17.08 -1.23 -2.11
C ASN A 25 17.42 -1.32 -3.61
N ALA A 26 16.78 -2.25 -4.34
CA ALA A 26 16.93 -2.37 -5.79
C ALA A 26 16.43 -1.11 -6.52
N MET A 27 15.39 -0.45 -6.00
CA MET A 27 14.94 0.87 -6.47
C MET A 27 15.94 1.99 -6.16
N GLY A 28 16.94 1.73 -5.30
CA GLY A 28 17.88 2.71 -4.78
C GLY A 28 17.30 3.56 -3.65
N GLY A 29 16.38 3.02 -2.90
CA GLY A 29 15.62 3.71 -1.87
C GLY A 29 14.32 4.31 -2.42
N ILE A 30 13.41 4.73 -1.55
CA ILE A 30 12.14 5.37 -1.89
C ILE A 30 12.10 6.79 -1.35
N ASN A 31 11.70 7.75 -2.18
CA ASN A 31 11.44 9.11 -1.76
C ASN A 31 9.99 9.22 -1.29
N ILE A 32 9.79 9.59 -0.03
CA ILE A 32 8.46 9.85 0.55
C ILE A 32 8.35 11.31 0.96
N GLU A 33 7.18 11.88 0.80
CA GLU A 33 6.81 13.19 1.28
C GLU A 33 5.94 13.03 2.53
N ILE A 34 6.38 13.59 3.63
CA ILE A 34 5.71 13.59 4.92
C ILE A 34 5.15 14.99 5.14
N GLN A 35 3.83 15.10 5.26
CA GLN A 35 3.13 16.38 5.41
C GLN A 35 2.90 16.74 6.88
N GLU A 36 2.74 15.73 7.73
CA GLU A 36 2.53 15.89 9.17
C GLU A 36 3.53 15.00 9.94
N PRO A 37 3.96 15.39 11.15
CA PRO A 37 4.89 14.59 11.94
C PRO A 37 4.39 13.15 12.11
N MET A 38 5.19 12.15 11.69
CA MET A 38 4.85 10.73 11.87
C MET A 38 6.09 9.85 11.95
N SER A 39 6.02 8.81 12.75
CA SER A 39 7.08 7.78 12.88
C SER A 39 8.48 8.37 13.16
N GLY A 40 8.54 9.48 13.91
CA GLY A 40 9.80 10.17 14.23
C GLY A 40 10.35 11.06 13.12
N TYR A 41 9.60 11.25 12.04
CA TYR A 41 9.95 12.18 10.95
C TYR A 41 9.10 13.46 11.06
N GLU A 42 9.75 14.60 10.88
CA GLU A 42 9.09 15.90 10.71
C GLU A 42 8.60 16.06 9.26
N PRO A 43 7.72 17.06 8.98
CA PRO A 43 7.30 17.36 7.61
C PRO A 43 8.50 17.59 6.69
N GLY A 44 8.52 16.92 5.54
CA GLY A 44 9.65 17.01 4.60
C GLY A 44 9.69 15.86 3.60
N ILE A 45 10.69 15.90 2.74
CA ILE A 45 10.96 14.83 1.76
C ILE A 45 12.16 14.02 2.25
N TYR A 46 11.95 12.72 2.39
CA TYR A 46 12.95 11.78 2.88
C TYR A 46 13.19 10.67 1.87
N ARG A 47 14.44 10.28 1.72
CA ARG A 47 14.81 9.08 0.96
C ARG A 47 15.10 7.95 1.94
N LEU A 48 14.25 6.94 1.93
CA LEU A 48 14.34 5.78 2.81
C LEU A 48 14.98 4.61 2.06
N ASP A 49 15.94 3.95 2.68
CA ASP A 49 16.41 2.62 2.27
C ASP A 49 15.43 1.53 2.70
N GLY A 50 15.74 0.26 2.41
CA GLY A 50 14.85 -0.86 2.71
C GLY A 50 14.55 -1.03 4.19
N ASP A 51 15.53 -0.85 5.06
CA ASP A 51 15.34 -1.00 6.51
C ASP A 51 14.54 0.17 7.09
N GLN A 52 14.85 1.40 6.68
CA GLN A 52 14.11 2.61 7.06
C GLN A 52 12.66 2.57 6.56
N ALA A 53 12.45 2.14 5.33
CA ALA A 53 11.11 2.00 4.75
C ALA A 53 10.29 0.94 5.50
N LEU A 54 10.90 -0.19 5.85
CA LEU A 54 10.25 -1.23 6.64
C LEU A 54 9.92 -0.74 8.06
N ALA A 55 10.85 -0.05 8.72
CA ALA A 55 10.62 0.55 10.03
C ALA A 55 9.45 1.54 9.98
N PHE A 56 9.43 2.42 8.98
CA PHE A 56 8.36 3.40 8.78
C PHE A 56 6.97 2.76 8.64
N VAL A 57 6.84 1.72 7.81
CA VAL A 57 5.55 1.04 7.59
C VAL A 57 5.11 0.25 8.82
N ARG A 58 6.06 -0.29 9.60
CA ARG A 58 5.79 -1.13 10.77
C ARG A 58 5.68 -0.37 12.09
N ASP A 59 5.95 0.92 12.10
CA ASP A 59 5.91 1.71 13.32
C ASP A 59 4.55 1.60 14.03
N ARG A 60 4.58 1.25 15.32
CA ARG A 60 3.41 1.10 16.20
C ARG A 60 3.39 2.12 17.34
N GLN A 61 4.49 2.85 17.55
CA GLN A 61 4.67 3.66 18.75
C GLN A 61 3.80 4.92 18.77
N SER A 62 3.40 5.39 17.60
CA SER A 62 2.69 6.66 17.47
C SER A 62 1.23 6.55 17.07
N SER A 63 0.67 5.30 16.88
CA SER A 63 -0.60 5.28 16.15
C SER A 63 -1.33 3.93 16.10
N ASP A 64 -2.64 4.04 15.92
CA ASP A 64 -3.56 2.95 15.61
C ASP A 64 -3.28 2.29 14.25
N ASP A 65 -3.95 1.18 13.98
CA ASP A 65 -3.91 0.43 12.72
C ASP A 65 -4.23 1.30 11.48
N PHE A 66 -5.04 2.34 11.62
CA PHE A 66 -5.39 3.28 10.55
C PHE A 66 -4.16 4.04 10.03
N PHE A 67 -3.30 4.53 10.91
CA PHE A 67 -2.06 5.19 10.50
C PHE A 67 -1.06 4.23 9.85
N ARG A 68 -1.08 2.94 10.26
CA ARG A 68 -0.27 1.91 9.60
C ARG A 68 -0.73 1.68 8.15
N MET A 69 -2.05 1.66 7.92
CA MET A 69 -2.61 1.59 6.56
C MET A 69 -2.24 2.82 5.73
N GLN A 70 -2.34 4.02 6.31
CA GLN A 70 -1.95 5.27 5.66
C GLN A 70 -0.47 5.25 5.23
N ARG A 71 0.44 4.86 6.13
CA ARG A 71 1.87 4.72 5.80
C ARG A 71 2.11 3.70 4.68
N GLY A 72 1.40 2.57 4.72
CA GLY A 72 1.46 1.59 3.65
C GLY A 72 1.04 2.15 2.29
N GLN A 73 -0.03 2.95 2.24
CA GLN A 73 -0.48 3.63 1.03
C GLN A 73 0.51 4.69 0.55
N MET A 74 1.06 5.49 1.47
CA MET A 74 2.11 6.48 1.14
C MET A 74 3.30 5.80 0.49
N MET A 75 3.76 4.68 1.08
CA MET A 75 4.88 3.90 0.56
C MET A 75 4.57 3.32 -0.81
N LEU A 76 3.38 2.75 -1.01
CA LEU A 76 2.97 2.21 -2.30
C LEU A 76 2.92 3.30 -3.38
N LYS A 77 2.29 4.44 -3.10
CA LYS A 77 2.25 5.59 -4.02
C LYS A 77 3.66 6.08 -4.37
N ALA A 78 4.53 6.20 -3.38
CA ALA A 78 5.91 6.63 -3.57
C ALA A 78 6.69 5.63 -4.45
N ALA A 79 6.54 4.32 -4.20
CA ALA A 79 7.18 3.27 -5.00
C ALA A 79 6.74 3.33 -6.46
N VAL A 80 5.44 3.40 -6.71
CA VAL A 80 4.91 3.47 -8.08
C VAL A 80 5.37 4.76 -8.78
N LYS A 81 5.30 5.92 -8.11
CA LYS A 81 5.80 7.20 -8.65
C LYS A 81 7.29 7.14 -9.00
N GLN A 82 8.09 6.47 -8.18
CA GLN A 82 9.52 6.31 -8.44
C GLN A 82 9.81 5.37 -9.60
N MET A 83 9.04 4.30 -9.80
CA MET A 83 9.18 3.41 -10.97
C MET A 83 8.93 4.13 -12.29
N LEU A 84 8.07 5.15 -12.29
CA LEU A 84 7.77 5.96 -13.47
C LEU A 84 8.84 7.01 -13.76
N ASN A 85 9.70 7.32 -12.80
CA ASN A 85 10.77 8.28 -13.01
C ASN A 85 11.80 7.71 -14.00
N PRO A 86 12.08 8.37 -15.13
CA PRO A 86 13.05 7.90 -16.12
C PRO A 86 14.46 7.65 -15.52
N LEU A 87 14.83 8.35 -14.48
CA LEU A 87 16.09 8.16 -13.74
C LEU A 87 16.17 6.79 -13.05
N SER A 88 15.05 6.14 -12.82
CA SER A 88 14.98 4.79 -12.24
C SER A 88 15.06 3.67 -13.30
N TRP A 89 14.88 3.98 -14.58
CA TRP A 89 14.82 2.98 -15.65
C TRP A 89 16.07 2.09 -15.77
N PRO A 90 17.30 2.59 -15.59
CA PRO A 90 18.48 1.70 -15.59
C PRO A 90 18.45 0.62 -14.51
N ARG A 91 17.65 0.79 -13.45
CA ARG A 91 17.50 -0.16 -12.35
C ARG A 91 16.35 -1.15 -12.56
N ILE A 92 15.50 -0.95 -13.57
CA ILE A 92 14.34 -1.82 -13.83
C ILE A 92 14.74 -3.30 -13.95
N PRO A 93 15.80 -3.70 -14.68
CA PRO A 93 16.19 -5.11 -14.74
C PRO A 93 16.49 -5.71 -13.38
N LEU A 94 17.21 -4.98 -12.52
CA LEU A 94 17.49 -5.41 -11.15
C LEU A 94 16.21 -5.49 -10.30
N MET A 95 15.31 -4.51 -10.44
CA MET A 95 14.03 -4.51 -9.72
C MET A 95 13.16 -5.70 -10.12
N ILE A 96 13.12 -6.05 -11.40
CA ILE A 96 12.37 -7.22 -11.90
C ILE A 96 12.95 -8.51 -11.30
N THR A 97 14.25 -8.73 -11.38
CA THR A 97 14.89 -9.95 -10.87
C THR A 97 14.72 -10.09 -9.36
N THR A 98 14.91 -8.99 -8.60
CA THR A 98 14.69 -8.96 -7.16
C THR A 98 13.20 -9.19 -6.82
N GLY A 99 12.30 -8.53 -7.53
CA GLY A 99 10.86 -8.68 -7.34
C GLY A 99 10.38 -10.11 -7.58
N LEU A 100 10.83 -10.77 -8.64
CA LEU A 100 10.47 -12.16 -8.94
C LEU A 100 10.92 -13.13 -7.84
N GLN A 101 12.01 -12.87 -7.15
CA GLN A 101 12.49 -13.69 -6.04
C GLN A 101 11.79 -13.38 -4.71
N ALA A 102 11.37 -12.14 -4.53
CA ALA A 102 10.80 -11.62 -3.30
C ALA A 102 9.27 -11.77 -3.21
N VAL A 103 8.61 -11.97 -4.36
CA VAL A 103 7.16 -11.91 -4.49
C VAL A 103 6.55 -13.29 -4.70
N ASN A 104 5.53 -13.61 -3.92
CA ASN A 104 4.64 -14.74 -4.17
C ASN A 104 3.32 -14.21 -4.72
N THR A 105 2.92 -14.66 -5.92
CA THR A 105 1.73 -14.18 -6.59
C THR A 105 1.09 -15.28 -7.44
N ASN A 106 -0.24 -15.18 -7.62
CA ASN A 106 -0.98 -15.99 -8.58
C ASN A 106 -1.28 -15.22 -9.88
N VAL A 107 -0.72 -14.01 -10.05
CA VAL A 107 -0.87 -13.24 -11.29
C VAL A 107 -0.18 -14.00 -12.42
N PRO A 108 -0.90 -14.39 -13.50
CA PRO A 108 -0.29 -15.02 -14.65
C PRO A 108 0.75 -14.08 -15.29
N PHE A 109 1.88 -14.63 -15.72
CA PHE A 109 2.98 -13.84 -16.27
C PHE A 109 2.56 -12.93 -17.44
N PHE A 110 1.63 -13.39 -18.27
CA PHE A 110 1.11 -12.62 -19.40
C PHE A 110 0.20 -11.44 -19.00
N GLU A 111 -0.34 -11.43 -17.77
CA GLU A 111 -1.13 -10.30 -17.24
C GLU A 111 -0.26 -9.18 -16.64
N ILE A 112 0.99 -9.47 -16.28
CA ILE A 112 1.90 -8.48 -15.68
C ILE A 112 2.07 -7.24 -16.55
N PRO A 113 2.32 -7.34 -17.89
CA PRO A 113 2.44 -6.17 -18.73
C PRO A 113 1.15 -5.35 -18.80
N ARG A 114 -0.01 -6.02 -18.82
CA ARG A 114 -1.33 -5.37 -18.84
C ARG A 114 -1.58 -4.57 -17.56
N ILE A 115 -1.31 -5.18 -16.41
CA ILE A 115 -1.40 -4.51 -15.11
C ILE A 115 -0.42 -3.32 -15.05
N GLY A 116 0.82 -3.49 -15.52
CA GLY A 116 1.81 -2.44 -15.59
C GLY A 116 1.34 -1.25 -16.42
N VAL A 117 0.78 -1.48 -17.61
CA VAL A 117 0.22 -0.42 -18.48
C VAL A 117 -0.95 0.27 -17.80
N ALA A 118 -1.84 -0.48 -17.13
CA ALA A 118 -2.98 0.10 -16.41
C ALA A 118 -2.52 1.00 -15.26
N LEU A 119 -1.53 0.57 -14.48
CA LEU A 119 -0.91 1.38 -13.42
C LEU A 119 -0.29 2.67 -13.97
N VAL A 120 0.49 2.58 -15.04
CA VAL A 120 1.11 3.74 -15.68
C VAL A 120 0.04 4.74 -16.13
N ARG A 121 -1.02 4.27 -16.80
CA ARG A 121 -2.13 5.13 -17.23
C ARG A 121 -2.82 5.79 -16.04
N ALA A 122 -3.13 5.04 -14.99
CA ALA A 122 -3.78 5.55 -13.78
C ALA A 122 -2.95 6.65 -13.11
N ILE A 123 -1.62 6.55 -13.13
CA ILE A 123 -0.72 7.55 -12.56
C ILE A 123 -0.65 8.81 -13.44
N ILE A 124 -0.51 8.64 -14.76
CA ILE A 124 -0.42 9.77 -15.69
C ILE A 124 -1.72 10.59 -15.67
N SER A 125 -2.88 9.92 -15.54
CA SER A 125 -4.18 10.59 -15.48
C SER A 125 -4.55 11.08 -14.07
N ASP A 126 -3.65 10.94 -13.07
CA ASP A 126 -3.90 11.21 -11.65
C ASP A 126 -5.22 10.56 -11.14
N SER A 127 -5.57 9.42 -11.74
CA SER A 127 -6.82 8.70 -11.47
C SER A 127 -6.66 7.58 -10.43
N ILE A 128 -5.54 7.56 -9.67
CA ILE A 128 -5.40 6.63 -8.54
C ILE A 128 -6.26 7.16 -7.39
N ASN A 129 -7.52 6.72 -7.38
CA ASN A 129 -8.37 6.95 -6.21
C ASN A 129 -8.03 5.90 -5.15
N SER A 130 -7.50 6.35 -4.02
CA SER A 130 -7.15 5.50 -2.89
C SER A 130 -8.03 5.88 -1.72
N GLN A 131 -8.94 4.99 -1.35
CA GLN A 131 -9.82 5.17 -0.20
C GLN A 131 -9.41 4.23 0.93
N THR A 132 -9.61 4.67 2.15
CA THR A 132 -9.33 3.89 3.35
C THR A 132 -10.55 3.93 4.26
N ILE A 133 -10.91 2.79 4.83
CA ILE A 133 -11.89 2.78 5.92
C ILE A 133 -11.28 3.55 7.08
N THR A 134 -11.90 4.70 7.42
CA THR A 134 -11.42 5.59 8.47
C THR A 134 -12.00 5.20 9.83
N ARG A 135 -11.48 5.81 10.89
CA ARG A 135 -11.95 5.59 12.25
C ARG A 135 -13.42 5.95 12.45
N GLU A 136 -13.93 6.90 11.70
CA GLU A 136 -15.33 7.33 11.72
C GLU A 136 -16.29 6.29 11.13
N MET A 137 -15.76 5.39 10.30
CA MET A 137 -16.52 4.31 9.66
C MET A 137 -16.59 3.03 10.51
N VAL A 138 -16.12 3.06 11.75
CA VAL A 138 -16.13 1.91 12.65
C VAL A 138 -16.47 2.33 14.08
N TYR A 139 -17.10 1.43 14.81
CA TYR A 139 -17.42 1.61 16.23
C TYR A 139 -16.50 0.70 17.08
N PRO A 140 -15.65 1.27 17.96
CA PRO A 140 -14.89 0.46 18.92
C PRO A 140 -15.84 -0.18 19.93
N THR A 141 -15.71 -1.46 20.16
CA THR A 141 -16.55 -2.25 21.08
C THR A 141 -15.68 -3.27 21.81
N ILE A 142 -16.07 -3.57 23.05
CA ILE A 142 -15.43 -4.64 23.84
C ILE A 142 -16.39 -5.81 23.87
N THR A 143 -15.94 -6.98 23.46
CA THR A 143 -16.72 -8.22 23.52
C THR A 143 -16.84 -8.73 24.96
N ALA A 144 -17.75 -9.67 25.19
CA ALA A 144 -17.98 -10.24 26.53
C ALA A 144 -16.75 -10.96 27.12
N ASP A 145 -15.85 -11.42 26.28
CA ASP A 145 -14.54 -12.02 26.62
C ASP A 145 -13.41 -11.01 26.77
N GLY A 146 -13.71 -9.70 26.68
CA GLY A 146 -12.76 -8.61 26.90
C GLY A 146 -11.91 -8.24 25.67
N ALA A 147 -12.19 -8.78 24.47
CA ALA A 147 -11.48 -8.41 23.27
C ALA A 147 -11.97 -7.06 22.72
N ASN A 148 -11.03 -6.18 22.38
CA ASN A 148 -11.33 -4.94 21.66
C ASN A 148 -11.53 -5.25 20.18
N ILE A 149 -12.73 -4.98 19.67
CA ILE A 149 -13.08 -5.15 18.26
C ILE A 149 -13.58 -3.85 17.67
N LEU A 150 -13.52 -3.75 16.34
CA LEU A 150 -14.09 -2.65 15.56
C LEU A 150 -15.31 -3.19 14.81
N ILE A 151 -16.48 -2.64 15.06
CA ILE A 151 -17.69 -2.97 14.32
C ILE A 151 -17.81 -2.03 13.14
N PRO A 152 -17.98 -2.53 11.90
CA PRO A 152 -18.10 -1.68 10.72
C PRO A 152 -19.43 -0.92 10.72
N ASN A 153 -19.38 0.37 10.38
CA ASN A 153 -20.52 1.19 10.05
C ASN A 153 -20.87 1.01 8.56
N TRP A 154 -21.72 0.07 8.26
CA TRP A 154 -22.08 -0.26 6.87
C TRP A 154 -22.78 0.87 6.14
N ASP A 155 -23.47 1.78 6.83
CA ASP A 155 -24.12 2.95 6.21
C ASP A 155 -23.08 3.92 5.62
N MET A 156 -21.88 3.94 6.17
CA MET A 156 -20.76 4.75 5.64
C MET A 156 -19.86 3.96 4.69
N ILE A 157 -19.70 2.66 4.93
CA ILE A 157 -18.78 1.81 4.14
C ILE A 157 -19.41 1.42 2.80
N ASN A 158 -20.71 1.08 2.77
CA ASN A 158 -21.37 0.65 1.54
C ASN A 158 -21.36 1.70 0.42
N PRO A 159 -21.65 2.99 0.67
CA PRO A 159 -21.52 4.03 -0.35
C PRO A 159 -20.11 4.12 -0.93
N LEU A 160 -19.08 4.00 -0.08
CA LEU A 160 -17.67 4.01 -0.49
C LEU A 160 -17.35 2.81 -1.40
N LEU A 161 -17.84 1.61 -1.05
CA LEU A 161 -17.64 0.41 -1.86
C LEU A 161 -18.36 0.51 -3.21
N LEU A 162 -19.56 1.09 -3.24
CA LEU A 162 -20.32 1.33 -4.47
C LEU A 162 -19.63 2.36 -5.37
N GLU A 163 -19.06 3.42 -4.80
CA GLU A 163 -18.30 4.41 -5.54
C GLU A 163 -17.04 3.80 -6.19
N MET A 164 -16.34 2.91 -5.47
CA MET A 164 -15.09 2.35 -5.92
C MET A 164 -15.23 1.12 -6.83
N PHE A 165 -16.25 0.31 -6.61
CA PHE A 165 -16.40 -1.02 -7.22
C PHE A 165 -17.80 -1.29 -7.79
N GLY A 166 -18.77 -0.40 -7.58
CA GLY A 166 -20.09 -0.49 -8.17
C GLY A 166 -20.03 -0.18 -9.67
N GLU A 167 -20.54 -1.10 -10.48
CA GLU A 167 -20.81 -0.86 -11.89
C GLU A 167 -22.13 -0.10 -12.05
#